data_6671cdbb2a5e3837356a146031bbe3af
#
_entry.id   6671cdbb2a5e3837356a146031bbe3af
#
_cell.length_a   1.000
_cell.length_b   1.000
_cell.length_c   1.000
_cell.angle_alpha   90.00
_cell.angle_beta   90.00
_cell.angle_gamma   90.00
#
_symmetry.space_group_name_H-M   'P 1'
#
loop_
_entity.id
_entity.type
_entity.pdbx_description
1 polymer ?
#
loop_
_entity_poly.entity_id
_entity_poly.type
_entity_poly.pdbx_seq_one_letter_code
_entity_poly.pdbx_strand_id
1 'polypeptide(L)' 'MKQGDLCYIPQAVQLFNEHDPYIMTTHKPVAAIYLRDQGQYTLLWISGRQMLAPRRHIYPMEKGC' A
#
# COMPACT_ATOMS: atom_id res chain seq x y z
N MET A 1 10.38 -6.93 -0.18
CA MET A 1 10.20 -6.05 0.98
C MET A 1 9.89 -6.87 2.21
N LYS A 2 10.22 -6.35 3.35
CA LYS A 2 9.96 -7.00 4.64
C LYS A 2 8.95 -6.19 5.41
N GLN A 3 8.28 -6.83 6.36
CA GLN A 3 7.36 -6.16 7.26
C GLN A 3 8.06 -4.96 7.92
N GLY A 4 7.40 -3.82 7.86
CA GLY A 4 7.94 -2.59 8.41
C GLY A 4 8.71 -1.73 7.42
N ASP A 5 8.96 -2.22 6.22
CA ASP A 5 9.65 -1.43 5.21
C ASP A 5 8.76 -0.30 4.71
N LEU A 6 9.38 0.83 4.40
CA LEU A 6 8.65 1.93 3.80
C LEU A 6 8.48 1.69 2.31
N CYS A 7 7.28 2.01 1.83
CA CYS A 7 6.98 1.93 0.42
C CYS A 7 6.01 3.03 0.06
N TYR A 8 5.73 3.18 -1.23
CA TYR A 8 4.77 4.16 -1.66
C TYR A 8 3.89 3.60 -2.77
N ILE A 9 2.72 4.20 -2.89
CA ILE A 9 1.73 3.87 -3.90
C ILE A 9 1.55 5.10 -4.77
N PRO A 10 1.69 4.97 -6.10
CA PRO A 10 1.49 6.14 -6.98
C PRO A 10 0.03 6.57 -7.00
N GLN A 11 -0.23 7.68 -7.65
CA GLN A 11 -1.60 8.17 -7.81
C GLN A 11 -2.41 7.25 -8.72
N ALA A 12 -3.73 7.34 -8.60
CA ALA A 12 -4.69 6.59 -9.42
C ALA A 12 -4.64 5.08 -9.18
N VAL A 13 -4.29 4.66 -7.98
CA VAL A 13 -4.30 3.25 -7.59
C VAL A 13 -5.47 3.02 -6.64
N GLN A 14 -6.21 1.94 -6.86
CA GLN A 14 -7.33 1.59 -6.00
C GLN A 14 -6.84 0.84 -4.78
N LEU A 15 -7.32 1.26 -3.62
CA LEU A 15 -7.02 0.63 -2.34
C LEU A 15 -8.30 0.02 -1.80
N PHE A 16 -8.16 -1.14 -1.16
CA PHE A 16 -9.29 -1.87 -0.59
C PHE A 16 -9.11 -2.02 0.91
N ASN A 17 -10.23 -2.05 1.62
CA ASN A 17 -10.21 -2.41 3.02
C ASN A 17 -10.64 -3.88 3.15
N GLU A 18 -9.91 -4.66 3.92
CA GLU A 18 -10.17 -6.08 4.07
C GLU A 18 -11.54 -6.37 4.71
N HIS A 19 -11.98 -5.50 5.61
CA HIS A 19 -13.21 -5.71 6.36
C HIS A 19 -14.37 -4.87 5.85
N ASP A 20 -14.15 -4.02 4.86
CA ASP A 20 -15.15 -3.08 4.40
C ASP A 20 -15.06 -3.03 2.88
N PRO A 21 -16.18 -3.11 2.16
CA PRO A 21 -16.15 -3.03 0.70
C PRO A 21 -15.75 -1.65 0.16
N TYR A 22 -15.36 -0.75 1.02
CA TYR A 22 -14.96 0.59 0.62
C TYR A 22 -13.70 0.55 -0.23
N ILE A 23 -13.76 1.19 -1.39
CA ILE A 23 -12.63 1.32 -2.30
C ILE A 23 -12.25 2.79 -2.37
N MET A 24 -10.96 3.06 -2.17
CA MET A 24 -10.43 4.40 -2.26
C MET A 24 -9.40 4.47 -3.39
N THR A 25 -9.45 5.52 -4.17
CA THR A 25 -8.47 5.76 -5.22
C THR A 25 -7.52 6.86 -4.79
N THR A 26 -6.23 6.62 -4.93
CA THR A 26 -5.25 7.63 -4.54
C THR A 26 -5.24 8.78 -5.54
N HIS A 27 -5.17 10.00 -5.02
CA HIS A 27 -5.09 11.21 -5.84
C HIS A 27 -3.67 11.73 -5.97
N LYS A 28 -2.78 11.22 -5.15
CA LYS A 28 -1.37 11.59 -5.14
C LYS A 28 -0.59 10.41 -4.58
N PRO A 29 0.73 10.35 -4.78
CA PRO A 29 1.52 9.28 -4.19
C PRO A 29 1.35 9.27 -2.67
N VAL A 30 1.20 8.07 -2.11
CA VAL A 30 0.94 7.87 -0.70
C VAL A 30 2.02 6.98 -0.11
N ALA A 31 2.60 7.43 1.00
CA ALA A 31 3.57 6.62 1.73
C ALA A 31 2.83 5.57 2.56
N ALA A 32 3.41 4.39 2.66
CA ALA A 32 2.81 3.29 3.39
C ALA A 32 3.89 2.43 4.04
N ILE A 33 3.47 1.59 4.97
CA ILE A 33 4.35 0.62 5.60
C ILE A 33 3.91 -0.76 5.15
N TYR A 34 4.88 -1.52 4.62
CA TYR A 34 4.63 -2.87 4.13
C TYR A 34 4.35 -3.79 5.31
N LEU A 35 3.28 -4.54 5.25
CA LEU A 35 2.95 -5.53 6.27
C LEU A 35 3.17 -6.95 5.76
N ARG A 36 2.47 -7.35 4.69
CA ARG A 36 2.64 -8.68 4.12
C ARG A 36 1.95 -8.76 2.77
N ASP A 37 2.30 -9.78 2.00
CA ASP A 37 1.62 -10.08 0.74
C ASP A 37 0.41 -10.98 1.02
N GLN A 38 -0.68 -10.72 0.27
CA GLN A 38 -1.87 -11.55 0.30
C GLN A 38 -2.30 -11.83 -1.14
N GLY A 39 -1.74 -12.88 -1.72
CA GLY A 39 -2.07 -13.23 -3.11
C GLY A 39 -1.63 -12.16 -4.08
N GLN A 40 -2.57 -11.60 -4.83
CA GLN A 40 -2.28 -10.55 -5.79
C GLN A 40 -2.22 -9.17 -5.16
N TYR A 41 -2.47 -9.07 -3.86
CA TYR A 41 -2.50 -7.81 -3.14
C TYR A 41 -1.46 -7.80 -2.06
N THR A 42 -1.15 -6.61 -1.59
CA THR A 42 -0.24 -6.42 -0.47
C THR A 42 -0.98 -5.67 0.63
N LEU A 43 -0.87 -6.17 1.84
CA LEU A 43 -1.45 -5.50 3.00
C LEU A 43 -0.48 -4.41 3.45
N LEU A 44 -1.00 -3.21 3.60
CA LEU A 44 -0.21 -2.03 3.93
C LEU A 44 -0.85 -1.29 5.09
N TRP A 45 -0.02 -0.58 5.82
CA TRP A 45 -0.47 0.33 6.87
C TRP A 45 -0.39 1.75 6.33
N ILE A 46 -1.55 2.39 6.20
CA ILE A 46 -1.65 3.73 5.62
C ILE A 46 -2.53 4.58 6.53
N SER A 47 -1.98 5.67 7.05
CA SER A 47 -2.73 6.63 7.85
C SER A 47 -3.53 5.98 8.99
N GLY A 48 -2.92 5.04 9.68
CA GLY A 48 -3.56 4.38 10.81
C GLY A 48 -4.54 3.28 10.43
N ARG A 49 -4.55 2.83 9.19
CA ARG A 49 -5.46 1.79 8.71
C ARG A 49 -4.72 0.74 7.91
N GLN A 50 -5.24 -0.47 7.94
CA GLN A 50 -4.75 -1.54 7.07
C GLN A 50 -5.51 -1.49 5.76
N MET A 51 -4.78 -1.42 4.66
CA MET A 51 -5.37 -1.35 3.33
C MET A 51 -4.70 -2.37 2.43
N LEU A 52 -5.44 -2.86 1.45
CA LEU A 52 -4.91 -3.75 0.43
C LEU A 52 -4.70 -2.97 -0.87
N ALA A 53 -3.58 -3.23 -1.53
CA ALA A 53 -3.26 -2.60 -2.80
C ALA A 53 -2.67 -3.65 -3.74
N PRO A 54 -2.84 -3.48 -5.07
CA PRO A 54 -2.23 -4.41 -6.02
C PRO A 54 -0.71 -4.45 -5.85
N ARG A 55 -0.15 -5.64 -5.77
CA ARG A 55 1.29 -5.80 -5.54
C ARG A 55 2.14 -5.07 -6.57
N ARG A 56 1.71 -5.08 -7.82
CA ARG A 56 2.48 -4.49 -8.91
C ARG A 56 2.53 -2.96 -8.85
N HIS A 57 1.71 -2.34 -8.03
CA HIS A 57 1.66 -0.89 -7.91
C HIS A 57 2.31 -0.39 -6.62
N ILE A 58 3.06 -1.23 -5.95
CA ILE A 58 3.73 -0.88 -4.71
C ILE A 58 5.22 -0.82 -4.98
N TYR A 59 5.83 0.30 -4.66
CA TYR A 59 7.24 0.54 -4.92
C TYR A 59 7.99 0.77 -3.62
N PRO A 60 9.17 0.17 -3.47
CA PRO A 60 9.96 0.42 -2.28
C PRO A 60 10.39 1.88 -2.23
N MET A 61 10.31 2.47 -1.06
CA MET A 61 10.78 3.83 -0.85
C MET A 61 12.23 3.74 -0.44
N GLU A 62 13.13 3.90 -1.39
CA GLU A 62 14.54 3.85 -1.10
C GLU A 62 14.96 5.14 -0.41
N LYS A 63 15.66 4.97 0.69
CA LYS A 63 16.31 6.11 1.31
C LYS A 63 17.48 6.46 0.41
N GLY A 64 17.43 7.62 -0.19
CA GLY A 64 18.52 8.08 -1.03
C GLY A 64 19.80 8.04 -0.23
N CYS A 65 20.76 7.34 -0.70
CA CYS A 65 22.05 7.23 -0.02
C CYS A 65 23.03 8.13 -0.70
#